data_b6a792a97a123f0725441c4162f8eb3c
#
_entry.id   b6a792a97a123f0725441c4162f8eb3c
#
_cell.length_a   1.000
_cell.length_b   1.000
_cell.length_c   1.000
_cell.angle_alpha   90.00
_cell.angle_beta   90.00
_cell.angle_gamma   90.00
#
_symmetry.space_group_name_H-M   'P 1'
#
loop_
_entity.id
_entity.type
_entity.pdbx_description
1 polymer ?
#
loop_
_entity_poly.entity_id
_entity_poly.type
_entity_poly.pdbx_seq_one_letter_code
_entity_poly.pdbx_strand_id
1 'polypeptide(L)'
;AYEIAQCLVGLGDVYKRQPYDMYVSGYGSTGVSTLRLWKAQAPSFDMKEFNEGNYEQALSRNSMANAISKVLYPNDNHLEGKSLRLRQQYFLCAAAIGDIVNHHMNVYGTLENLHEKVAIHINDTHPTLAIPELMRVLLDDCGYTWDRAWHIVTNTFAYTNHTVMAEALEKWDVNLVKQIVPRIFQIIVEINNRYCAGLMERNGGDSARTTRMSIIKDNQIHMATLCVMASHSVNGVSKLHSEIIKDSVFHEEYLDTPNKFKNVTNGIAYRRWLYQSNPGLTQLLRDKIGDGFLKDGSELKKLDVFADDKAVLEQLRKIKKENKERFAKFVKKKSGLILDTDSVFDAQVKRLHEYKRQHLNAMHILAQYNALLENPDMDFTPKTYIFAAKAAPGYYLAKQII
;
A
#
# COMPACT_ATOMS: atom_id res chain seq x y z
N ALA A 1 27.28 -2.50 -13.04
CA ALA A 1 26.13 -3.33 -13.38
C ALA A 1 26.31 -4.65 -12.64
N TYR A 2 25.61 -4.83 -11.53
CA TYR A 2 25.63 -6.10 -10.81
C TYR A 2 24.73 -7.07 -11.56
N GLU A 3 25.30 -8.11 -12.14
CA GLU A 3 24.57 -9.27 -12.61
C GLU A 3 24.05 -10.04 -11.39
N ILE A 4 22.86 -9.70 -10.93
CA ILE A 4 22.10 -10.60 -10.07
C ILE A 4 21.47 -11.64 -11.00
N ALA A 5 22.32 -12.53 -11.51
CA ALA A 5 21.88 -13.71 -12.21
C ALA A 5 21.49 -14.75 -11.16
N GLN A 6 20.23 -14.75 -10.73
CA GLN A 6 19.72 -15.86 -9.93
C GLN A 6 18.37 -16.30 -10.46
N CYS A 7 18.30 -17.58 -10.69
CA CYS A 7 17.13 -18.33 -11.11
C CYS A 7 15.95 -18.03 -10.21
N LEU A 8 14.89 -17.46 -10.77
CA LEU A 8 13.55 -17.58 -10.23
C LEU A 8 13.14 -19.05 -10.40
N VAL A 9 13.57 -19.90 -9.47
CA VAL A 9 13.16 -21.31 -9.45
C VAL A 9 11.65 -21.32 -9.26
N GLY A 10 10.91 -21.56 -10.33
CA GLY A 10 9.45 -21.64 -10.30
C GLY A 10 8.68 -20.86 -11.34
N LEU A 11 9.26 -19.85 -11.98
CA LEU A 11 8.58 -19.15 -13.08
C LEU A 11 8.92 -19.72 -14.46
N GLY A 12 9.79 -20.75 -14.56
CA GLY A 12 10.27 -21.30 -15.84
C GLY A 12 11.07 -20.31 -16.69
N ASP A 13 11.00 -19.02 -16.36
CA ASP A 13 11.64 -17.90 -17.04
C ASP A 13 12.55 -17.14 -16.07
N VAL A 14 13.81 -17.04 -16.43
CA VAL A 14 14.78 -16.22 -15.71
C VAL A 14 14.68 -14.80 -16.23
N TYR A 15 14.20 -13.86 -15.39
CA TYR A 15 14.21 -12.43 -15.73
C TYR A 15 15.37 -11.73 -15.06
N LYS A 16 16.13 -10.93 -15.82
CA LYS A 16 17.06 -9.97 -15.24
C LYS A 16 16.28 -8.85 -14.57
N ARG A 17 16.71 -8.47 -13.37
CA ARG A 17 16.08 -7.43 -12.55
C ARG A 17 16.91 -6.17 -12.67
N GLN A 18 16.49 -5.24 -13.55
CA GLN A 18 17.20 -3.98 -13.76
C GLN A 18 16.71 -2.93 -12.76
N PRO A 19 17.55 -2.44 -11.84
CA PRO A 19 17.19 -1.38 -10.91
C PRO A 19 17.19 0.00 -11.58
N TYR A 20 16.28 0.86 -11.13
CA TYR A 20 16.21 2.29 -11.46
C TYR A 20 15.99 3.08 -10.18
N ASP A 21 16.91 3.95 -9.85
CA ASP A 21 16.88 4.73 -8.63
C ASP A 21 16.34 6.14 -8.88
N MET A 22 15.40 6.55 -8.05
CA MET A 22 14.95 7.92 -7.93
C MET A 22 15.36 8.46 -6.56
N TYR A 23 16.19 9.50 -6.56
CA TYR A 23 16.68 10.12 -5.33
C TYR A 23 15.68 11.18 -4.82
N VAL A 24 15.34 11.10 -3.54
CA VAL A 24 14.45 12.02 -2.86
C VAL A 24 15.24 12.72 -1.76
N SER A 25 15.59 13.99 -1.98
CA SER A 25 16.30 14.80 -0.99
C SER A 25 15.36 15.30 0.11
N GLY A 26 15.87 15.31 1.35
CA GLY A 26 15.16 15.90 2.48
C GLY A 26 15.11 17.42 2.40
N TYR A 27 14.05 18.03 2.93
CA TYR A 27 13.91 19.49 2.98
C TYR A 27 14.92 20.09 3.97
N GLY A 28 15.80 20.94 3.44
CA GLY A 28 16.82 21.65 4.25
C GLY A 28 17.74 20.70 5.03
N SER A 29 18.03 19.50 4.49
CA SER A 29 18.91 18.51 5.07
C SER A 29 19.87 17.93 4.02
N THR A 30 20.92 17.23 4.47
CA THR A 30 21.84 16.50 3.61
C THR A 30 21.38 15.06 3.33
N GLY A 31 20.28 14.62 3.99
CA GLY A 31 19.75 13.27 3.82
C GLY A 31 19.09 13.10 2.46
N VAL A 32 19.38 11.98 1.81
CA VAL A 32 18.78 11.55 0.55
C VAL A 32 18.25 10.14 0.71
N SER A 33 16.95 9.94 0.42
CA SER A 33 16.35 8.62 0.35
C SER A 33 16.32 8.14 -1.09
N THR A 34 16.45 6.83 -1.29
CA THR A 34 16.36 6.22 -2.61
C THR A 34 15.06 5.45 -2.75
N LEU A 35 14.28 5.75 -3.79
CA LEU A 35 13.19 4.91 -4.25
C LEU A 35 13.71 4.05 -5.40
N ARG A 36 13.87 2.74 -5.16
CA ARG A 36 14.33 1.79 -6.17
C ARG A 36 13.15 1.11 -6.82
N LEU A 37 13.07 1.22 -8.14
CA LEU A 37 12.11 0.56 -9.00
C LEU A 37 12.81 -0.52 -9.82
N TRP A 38 12.07 -1.51 -10.27
CA TRP A 38 12.61 -2.66 -10.99
C TRP A 38 11.94 -2.83 -12.34
N LYS A 39 12.75 -3.09 -13.36
CA LYS A 39 12.30 -3.47 -14.70
C LYS A 39 12.67 -4.93 -14.94
N ALA A 40 11.70 -5.72 -15.35
CA ALA A 40 11.95 -7.07 -15.82
C ALA A 40 12.54 -7.02 -17.23
N GLN A 41 13.62 -7.76 -17.45
CA GLN A 41 14.21 -7.97 -18.77
C GLN A 41 14.34 -9.47 -19.00
N ALA A 42 13.93 -9.92 -20.19
CA ALA A 42 14.23 -11.28 -20.59
C ALA A 42 15.76 -11.47 -20.64
N PRO A 43 16.28 -12.69 -20.40
CA PRO A 43 17.65 -13.02 -20.70
C PRO A 43 17.92 -12.83 -22.20
N SER A 44 19.04 -13.28 -22.72
CA SER A 44 19.31 -13.17 -24.16
C SER A 44 18.19 -13.78 -24.99
N PHE A 45 17.90 -13.18 -26.17
CA PHE A 45 17.00 -13.75 -27.16
C PHE A 45 17.44 -15.18 -27.51
N ASP A 46 16.53 -16.12 -27.47
CA ASP A 46 16.85 -17.52 -27.75
C ASP A 46 16.96 -17.74 -29.28
N MET A 47 18.16 -17.54 -29.79
CA MET A 47 18.48 -17.76 -31.21
C MET A 47 18.33 -19.22 -31.62
N LYS A 48 18.48 -20.17 -30.70
CA LYS A 48 18.33 -21.59 -31.00
C LYS A 48 16.87 -21.92 -31.29
N GLU A 49 15.99 -21.58 -30.37
CA GLU A 49 14.54 -21.76 -30.55
C GLU A 49 14.03 -21.01 -31.80
N PHE A 50 14.54 -19.79 -32.02
CA PHE A 50 14.18 -19.01 -33.20
C PHE A 50 14.58 -19.73 -34.50
N ASN A 51 15.82 -20.24 -34.58
CA ASN A 51 16.32 -20.95 -35.76
C ASN A 51 15.66 -22.33 -35.97
N GLU A 52 15.11 -22.93 -34.92
CA GLU A 52 14.32 -24.17 -34.97
C GLU A 52 12.85 -23.92 -35.43
N GLY A 53 12.48 -22.64 -35.67
CA GLY A 53 11.14 -22.26 -36.14
C GLY A 53 10.13 -21.99 -35.02
N ASN A 54 10.54 -22.04 -33.74
CA ASN A 54 9.71 -21.77 -32.58
C ASN A 54 9.60 -20.26 -32.27
N TYR A 55 9.20 -19.47 -33.27
CA TYR A 55 9.20 -17.99 -33.22
C TYR A 55 8.35 -17.44 -32.08
N GLU A 56 7.15 -17.99 -31.84
CA GLU A 56 6.25 -17.53 -30.78
C GLU A 56 6.88 -17.74 -29.41
N GLN A 57 7.54 -18.88 -29.19
CA GLN A 57 8.17 -19.19 -27.92
C GLN A 57 9.42 -18.32 -27.65
N ALA A 58 10.22 -18.09 -28.69
CA ALA A 58 11.37 -17.19 -28.61
C ALA A 58 10.98 -15.73 -28.29
N LEU A 59 9.80 -15.27 -28.77
CA LEU A 59 9.26 -13.93 -28.52
C LEU A 59 8.45 -13.82 -27.23
N SER A 60 7.81 -14.90 -26.78
CA SER A 60 6.90 -14.89 -25.62
C SER A 60 7.59 -14.46 -24.34
N ARG A 61 8.84 -14.85 -24.11
CA ARG A 61 9.65 -14.48 -22.93
C ARG A 61 9.85 -12.97 -22.85
N ASN A 62 10.18 -12.32 -23.96
CA ASN A 62 10.31 -10.86 -24.02
C ASN A 62 8.98 -10.15 -23.79
N SER A 63 7.89 -10.66 -24.33
CA SER A 63 6.55 -10.12 -24.15
C SER A 63 6.10 -10.20 -22.70
N MET A 64 6.36 -11.33 -22.02
CA MET A 64 6.02 -11.50 -20.61
C MET A 64 6.87 -10.62 -19.70
N ALA A 65 8.18 -10.51 -19.92
CA ALA A 65 9.06 -9.60 -19.18
C ALA A 65 8.57 -8.16 -19.28
N ASN A 66 8.19 -7.73 -20.49
CA ASN A 66 7.60 -6.41 -20.68
C ASN A 66 6.26 -6.26 -19.93
N ALA A 67 5.38 -7.25 -19.96
CA ALA A 67 4.08 -7.21 -19.29
C ALA A 67 4.22 -7.06 -17.77
N ILE A 68 5.20 -7.74 -17.15
CA ILE A 68 5.45 -7.69 -15.70
C ILE A 68 5.72 -6.26 -15.22
N SER A 69 6.48 -5.46 -15.95
CA SER A 69 6.89 -4.12 -15.49
C SER A 69 6.20 -2.95 -16.20
N LYS A 70 5.40 -3.19 -17.25
CA LYS A 70 4.85 -2.11 -18.09
C LYS A 70 3.60 -1.45 -17.51
N VAL A 71 2.69 -2.24 -16.96
CA VAL A 71 1.42 -1.74 -16.41
C VAL A 71 1.15 -2.42 -15.07
N LEU A 72 1.16 -1.63 -13.99
CA LEU A 72 0.78 -2.09 -12.66
C LEU A 72 -0.76 -2.15 -12.53
N TYR A 73 -1.24 -3.05 -11.68
CA TYR A 73 -2.66 -3.28 -11.43
C TYR A 73 -3.45 -3.59 -12.73
N PRO A 74 -3.13 -4.69 -13.42
CA PRO A 74 -3.93 -5.15 -14.55
C PRO A 74 -5.36 -5.44 -14.09
N ASN A 75 -6.29 -5.52 -15.03
CA ASN A 75 -7.61 -6.07 -14.74
C ASN A 75 -7.45 -7.54 -14.32
N ASP A 76 -7.82 -7.89 -13.09
CA ASP A 76 -7.69 -9.21 -12.47
C ASP A 76 -9.03 -9.93 -12.28
N ASN A 77 -10.06 -9.56 -13.03
CA ASN A 77 -11.34 -10.27 -13.05
C ASN A 77 -11.27 -11.63 -13.78
N HIS A 78 -10.18 -11.92 -14.48
CA HIS A 78 -9.91 -13.17 -15.18
C HIS A 78 -8.59 -13.79 -14.73
N LEU A 79 -8.38 -15.06 -15.06
CA LEU A 79 -7.24 -15.85 -14.56
C LEU A 79 -5.89 -15.29 -15.03
N GLU A 80 -5.79 -14.84 -16.28
CA GLU A 80 -4.57 -14.26 -16.86
C GLU A 80 -4.16 -12.98 -16.10
N GLY A 81 -5.13 -12.13 -15.77
CA GLY A 81 -4.88 -10.92 -14.98
C GLY A 81 -4.44 -11.22 -13.56
N LYS A 82 -5.05 -12.21 -12.91
CA LYS A 82 -4.60 -12.71 -11.58
C LYS A 82 -3.19 -13.28 -11.67
N SER A 83 -2.91 -14.10 -12.69
CA SER A 83 -1.57 -14.66 -12.94
C SER A 83 -0.53 -13.56 -13.12
N LEU A 84 -0.81 -12.56 -13.95
CA LEU A 84 0.09 -11.43 -14.15
C LEU A 84 0.34 -10.65 -12.87
N ARG A 85 -0.72 -10.35 -12.10
CA ARG A 85 -0.61 -9.63 -10.82
C ARG A 85 0.25 -10.39 -9.80
N LEU A 86 0.07 -11.70 -9.68
CA LEU A 86 0.88 -12.54 -8.79
C LEU A 86 2.37 -12.54 -9.22
N ARG A 87 2.63 -12.62 -10.53
CA ARG A 87 3.99 -12.50 -11.09
C ARG A 87 4.62 -11.14 -10.80
N GLN A 88 3.86 -10.06 -10.92
CA GLN A 88 4.33 -8.70 -10.59
C GLN A 88 4.70 -8.57 -9.12
N GLN A 89 3.86 -9.08 -8.21
CA GLN A 89 4.13 -9.06 -6.77
C GLN A 89 5.39 -9.87 -6.43
N TYR A 90 5.50 -11.09 -6.96
CA TYR A 90 6.67 -11.93 -6.70
C TYR A 90 7.94 -11.35 -7.31
N PHE A 91 7.87 -10.81 -8.53
CA PHE A 91 9.01 -10.17 -9.16
C PHE A 91 9.57 -9.01 -8.31
N LEU A 92 8.69 -8.13 -7.79
CA LEU A 92 9.07 -7.05 -6.90
C LEU A 92 9.73 -7.58 -5.62
N CYS A 93 9.10 -8.55 -4.96
CA CYS A 93 9.59 -9.14 -3.72
C CYS A 93 10.97 -9.78 -3.92
N ALA A 94 11.11 -10.61 -4.93
CA ALA A 94 12.36 -11.30 -5.22
C ALA A 94 13.49 -10.35 -5.63
N ALA A 95 13.18 -9.26 -6.35
CA ALA A 95 14.16 -8.24 -6.70
C ALA A 95 14.63 -7.46 -5.46
N ALA A 96 13.68 -7.04 -4.61
CA ALA A 96 13.99 -6.26 -3.40
C ALA A 96 14.75 -7.10 -2.36
N ILE A 97 14.32 -8.33 -2.09
CA ILE A 97 14.98 -9.24 -1.14
C ILE A 97 16.40 -9.56 -1.61
N GLY A 98 16.58 -9.90 -2.90
CA GLY A 98 17.91 -10.18 -3.45
C GLY A 98 18.85 -8.99 -3.32
N ASP A 99 18.38 -7.78 -3.57
CA ASP A 99 19.16 -6.55 -3.42
C ASP A 99 19.58 -6.29 -1.96
N ILE A 100 18.62 -6.41 -1.04
CA ILE A 100 18.86 -6.23 0.40
C ILE A 100 19.89 -7.25 0.92
N VAL A 101 19.70 -8.52 0.57
CA VAL A 101 20.60 -9.61 1.00
C VAL A 101 21.99 -9.40 0.45
N ASN A 102 22.14 -9.10 -0.85
CA ASN A 102 23.44 -8.86 -1.47
C ASN A 102 24.15 -7.64 -0.87
N HIS A 103 23.40 -6.55 -0.65
CA HIS A 103 23.98 -5.37 0.01
C HIS A 103 24.48 -5.71 1.42
N HIS A 104 23.65 -6.41 2.21
CA HIS A 104 24.00 -6.81 3.55
C HIS A 104 25.22 -7.74 3.59
N MET A 105 25.27 -8.74 2.72
CA MET A 105 26.41 -9.66 2.61
C MET A 105 27.69 -8.93 2.24
N ASN A 106 27.63 -7.95 1.33
CA ASN A 106 28.81 -7.14 0.96
C ASN A 106 29.32 -6.28 2.11
N VAL A 107 28.46 -5.86 3.04
CA VAL A 107 28.85 -5.00 4.17
C VAL A 107 29.28 -5.82 5.38
N TYR A 108 28.57 -6.93 5.69
CA TYR A 108 28.73 -7.67 6.95
C TYR A 108 29.31 -9.08 6.77
N GLY A 109 29.30 -9.63 5.56
CA GLY A 109 29.81 -10.97 5.27
C GLY A 109 28.98 -12.12 5.82
N THR A 110 27.82 -11.84 6.45
CA THR A 110 26.92 -12.82 7.06
C THR A 110 25.48 -12.34 7.06
N LEU A 111 24.51 -13.26 7.09
CA LEU A 111 23.08 -12.93 7.26
C LEU A 111 22.59 -13.18 8.69
N GLU A 112 23.44 -13.64 9.59
CA GLU A 112 23.05 -13.92 10.98
C GLU A 112 22.48 -12.69 11.69
N ASN A 113 23.05 -11.53 11.43
CA ASN A 113 22.66 -10.26 12.02
C ASN A 113 21.76 -9.40 11.11
N LEU A 114 21.15 -10.01 10.08
CA LEU A 114 20.28 -9.26 9.15
C LEU A 114 19.16 -8.52 9.90
N HIS A 115 18.49 -9.20 10.81
CA HIS A 115 17.39 -8.65 11.60
C HIS A 115 17.79 -7.52 12.58
N GLU A 116 19.09 -7.39 12.88
CA GLU A 116 19.60 -6.28 13.72
C GLU A 116 19.92 -5.01 12.88
N LYS A 117 20.14 -5.17 11.59
CA LYS A 117 20.62 -4.11 10.68
C LYS A 117 19.61 -3.69 9.64
N VAL A 118 18.61 -4.53 9.36
CA VAL A 118 17.62 -4.34 8.31
C VAL A 118 16.22 -4.47 8.89
N ALA A 119 15.37 -3.49 8.61
CA ALA A 119 13.95 -3.56 8.88
C ALA A 119 13.19 -3.54 7.54
N ILE A 120 12.35 -4.54 7.30
CA ILE A 120 11.52 -4.63 6.11
C ILE A 120 10.07 -4.44 6.52
N HIS A 121 9.41 -3.43 5.96
CA HIS A 121 8.04 -3.11 6.28
C HIS A 121 7.10 -3.53 5.14
N ILE A 122 6.19 -4.46 5.43
CA ILE A 122 5.14 -4.89 4.52
C ILE A 122 4.01 -3.86 4.58
N ASN A 123 3.91 -3.05 3.54
CA ASN A 123 2.92 -1.98 3.43
C ASN A 123 1.69 -2.50 2.68
N ASP A 124 0.63 -2.86 3.41
CA ASP A 124 -0.46 -3.71 2.94
C ASP A 124 0.02 -5.13 2.56
N THR A 125 -0.84 -5.96 2.00
CA THR A 125 -0.52 -7.37 1.68
C THR A 125 0.16 -7.57 0.32
N HIS A 126 0.31 -6.54 -0.49
CA HIS A 126 0.86 -6.66 -1.84
C HIS A 126 2.28 -7.26 -1.89
N PRO A 127 3.22 -6.90 -0.98
CA PRO A 127 4.56 -7.48 -0.96
C PRO A 127 4.73 -8.65 0.05
N THR A 128 3.66 -9.31 0.46
CA THR A 128 3.73 -10.42 1.45
C THR A 128 4.67 -11.54 1.03
N LEU A 129 4.80 -11.81 -0.27
CA LEU A 129 5.68 -12.86 -0.80
C LEU A 129 7.17 -12.60 -0.50
N ALA A 130 7.54 -11.41 -0.03
CA ALA A 130 8.89 -11.12 0.47
C ALA A 130 9.24 -12.00 1.70
N ILE A 131 8.25 -12.37 2.51
CA ILE A 131 8.44 -13.23 3.68
C ILE A 131 8.94 -14.64 3.28
N PRO A 132 8.19 -15.42 2.48
CA PRO A 132 8.66 -16.73 2.05
C PRO A 132 9.84 -16.62 1.06
N GLU A 133 10.04 -15.52 0.36
CA GLU A 133 11.23 -15.32 -0.47
C GLU A 133 12.50 -15.17 0.37
N LEU A 134 12.48 -14.42 1.46
CA LEU A 134 13.63 -14.36 2.38
C LEU A 134 13.91 -15.72 3.01
N MET A 135 12.86 -16.48 3.38
CA MET A 135 13.02 -17.87 3.82
C MET A 135 13.71 -18.72 2.75
N ARG A 136 13.28 -18.63 1.49
CA ARG A 136 13.89 -19.37 0.37
C ARG A 136 15.38 -19.06 0.24
N VAL A 137 15.74 -17.78 0.27
CA VAL A 137 17.14 -17.36 0.16
C VAL A 137 17.97 -17.92 1.30
N LEU A 138 17.48 -17.84 2.54
CA LEU A 138 18.19 -18.35 3.70
C LEU A 138 18.33 -19.88 3.67
N LEU A 139 17.26 -20.59 3.29
CA LEU A 139 17.26 -22.08 3.26
C LEU A 139 18.02 -22.63 2.05
N ASP A 140 17.64 -22.18 0.85
CA ASP A 140 18.06 -22.83 -0.40
C ASP A 140 19.38 -22.26 -0.92
N ASP A 141 19.60 -20.94 -0.80
CA ASP A 141 20.78 -20.28 -1.34
C ASP A 141 21.92 -20.23 -0.29
N CYS A 142 21.59 -20.14 1.01
CA CYS A 142 22.56 -19.94 2.09
C CYS A 142 22.71 -21.17 3.02
N GLY A 143 21.85 -22.18 2.91
CA GLY A 143 21.96 -23.43 3.67
C GLY A 143 21.64 -23.30 5.17
N TYR A 144 20.89 -22.29 5.57
CA TYR A 144 20.44 -22.13 6.96
C TYR A 144 19.44 -23.22 7.35
N THR A 145 19.45 -23.60 8.62
CA THR A 145 18.36 -24.43 9.16
C THR A 145 17.07 -23.62 9.21
N TRP A 146 15.92 -24.32 9.22
CA TRP A 146 14.60 -23.68 9.29
C TRP A 146 14.48 -22.72 10.48
N ASP A 147 14.88 -23.15 11.67
CA ASP A 147 14.70 -22.38 12.88
C ASP A 147 15.53 -21.08 12.90
N ARG A 148 16.77 -21.16 12.37
CA ARG A 148 17.63 -19.97 12.21
C ARG A 148 17.04 -19.01 11.18
N ALA A 149 16.63 -19.51 10.01
CA ALA A 149 16.01 -18.73 8.96
C ALA A 149 14.73 -18.06 9.46
N TRP A 150 13.89 -18.80 10.16
CA TRP A 150 12.62 -18.32 10.71
C TRP A 150 12.83 -17.24 11.78
N HIS A 151 13.83 -17.40 12.65
CA HIS A 151 14.21 -16.36 13.61
C HIS A 151 14.61 -15.05 12.94
N ILE A 152 15.45 -15.12 11.91
CA ILE A 152 15.86 -13.94 11.14
C ILE A 152 14.63 -13.29 10.49
N VAL A 153 13.80 -14.04 9.78
CA VAL A 153 12.64 -13.55 9.06
C VAL A 153 11.65 -12.86 10.01
N THR A 154 11.26 -13.51 11.08
CA THR A 154 10.25 -12.97 12.02
C THR A 154 10.71 -11.75 12.79
N ASN A 155 12.00 -11.51 12.90
CA ASN A 155 12.56 -10.31 13.51
C ASN A 155 12.95 -9.21 12.51
N THR A 156 12.89 -9.50 11.20
CA THR A 156 13.15 -8.50 10.13
C THR A 156 11.89 -7.81 9.64
N PHE A 157 10.74 -8.52 9.60
CA PHE A 157 9.51 -8.01 9.01
C PHE A 157 8.59 -7.33 10.02
N ALA A 158 7.96 -6.25 9.56
CA ALA A 158 6.81 -5.60 10.19
C ALA A 158 5.69 -5.40 9.16
N TYR A 159 4.45 -5.26 9.60
CA TYR A 159 3.28 -5.17 8.73
C TYR A 159 2.37 -4.01 9.11
N THR A 160 1.93 -3.24 8.12
CA THR A 160 0.86 -2.25 8.27
C THR A 160 -0.39 -2.70 7.51
N ASN A 161 -1.50 -2.84 8.23
CA ASN A 161 -2.81 -3.07 7.64
C ASN A 161 -3.47 -1.74 7.27
N HIS A 162 -4.13 -1.68 6.10
CA HIS A 162 -4.81 -0.49 5.58
C HIS A 162 -6.33 -0.66 5.44
N THR A 163 -6.88 -1.85 5.71
CA THR A 163 -8.30 -2.14 5.52
C THR A 163 -8.92 -2.84 6.71
N VAL A 164 -10.23 -2.60 6.91
CA VAL A 164 -11.04 -3.31 7.91
C VAL A 164 -12.08 -4.23 7.26
N MET A 165 -12.19 -4.20 5.93
CA MET A 165 -13.17 -4.97 5.18
C MET A 165 -12.60 -6.35 4.87
N ALA A 166 -13.26 -7.41 5.35
CA ALA A 166 -12.81 -8.80 5.16
C ALA A 166 -12.65 -9.18 3.68
N GLU A 167 -13.52 -8.67 2.80
CA GLU A 167 -13.46 -8.88 1.36
C GLU A 167 -12.28 -8.19 0.67
N ALA A 168 -11.70 -7.17 1.31
CA ALA A 168 -10.53 -6.45 0.80
C ALA A 168 -9.20 -7.05 1.29
N LEU A 169 -9.24 -8.02 2.22
CA LEU A 169 -8.05 -8.78 2.62
C LEU A 169 -7.66 -9.75 1.49
N GLU A 170 -6.46 -9.57 0.96
CA GLU A 170 -5.98 -10.32 -0.20
C GLU A 170 -5.86 -11.81 0.08
N LYS A 171 -6.38 -12.61 -0.86
CA LYS A 171 -6.33 -14.06 -0.85
C LYS A 171 -5.93 -14.57 -2.23
N TRP A 172 -5.13 -15.62 -2.26
CA TRP A 172 -4.71 -16.24 -3.51
C TRP A 172 -5.12 -17.70 -3.56
N ASP A 173 -5.65 -18.15 -4.69
CA ASP A 173 -5.94 -19.56 -4.94
C ASP A 173 -4.66 -20.41 -4.82
N VAL A 174 -4.74 -21.51 -4.09
CA VAL A 174 -3.63 -22.42 -3.83
C VAL A 174 -3.02 -22.96 -5.13
N ASN A 175 -3.87 -23.36 -6.11
CA ASN A 175 -3.37 -23.93 -7.35
C ASN A 175 -2.64 -22.90 -8.20
N LEU A 176 -3.13 -21.65 -8.21
CA LEU A 176 -2.46 -20.57 -8.93
C LEU A 176 -1.07 -20.28 -8.37
N VAL A 177 -0.93 -20.17 -7.03
CA VAL A 177 0.37 -19.94 -6.40
C VAL A 177 1.31 -21.13 -6.59
N LYS A 178 0.80 -22.35 -6.44
CA LYS A 178 1.56 -23.58 -6.69
C LYS A 178 2.07 -23.66 -8.13
N GLN A 179 1.28 -23.24 -9.10
CA GLN A 179 1.67 -23.24 -10.51
C GLN A 179 2.72 -22.18 -10.84
N ILE A 180 2.58 -20.98 -10.30
CA ILE A 180 3.41 -19.82 -10.68
C ILE A 180 4.73 -19.80 -9.89
N VAL A 181 4.67 -20.08 -8.58
CA VAL A 181 5.81 -19.99 -7.65
C VAL A 181 5.88 -21.23 -6.75
N PRO A 182 6.12 -22.44 -7.31
CA PRO A 182 5.99 -23.70 -6.59
C PRO A 182 6.87 -23.80 -5.35
N ARG A 183 8.11 -23.29 -5.40
CA ARG A 183 9.01 -23.33 -4.23
C ARG A 183 8.52 -22.41 -3.10
N ILE A 184 8.05 -21.24 -3.44
CA ILE A 184 7.45 -20.30 -2.49
C ILE A 184 6.19 -20.91 -1.87
N PHE A 185 5.37 -21.59 -2.67
CA PHE A 185 4.21 -22.31 -2.16
C PHE A 185 4.59 -23.41 -1.14
N GLN A 186 5.62 -24.22 -1.42
CA GLN A 186 6.12 -25.22 -0.47
C GLN A 186 6.53 -24.59 0.87
N ILE A 187 7.23 -23.47 0.83
CA ILE A 187 7.63 -22.73 2.03
C ILE A 187 6.41 -22.21 2.78
N ILE A 188 5.42 -21.65 2.09
CA ILE A 188 4.17 -21.19 2.74
C ILE A 188 3.43 -22.36 3.40
N VAL A 189 3.39 -23.53 2.77
CA VAL A 189 2.79 -24.75 3.35
C VAL A 189 3.50 -25.14 4.64
N GLU A 190 4.83 -25.16 4.64
CA GLU A 190 5.61 -25.52 5.84
C GLU A 190 5.44 -24.48 6.95
N ILE A 191 5.42 -23.17 6.60
CA ILE A 191 5.10 -22.11 7.56
C ILE A 191 3.72 -22.34 8.18
N ASN A 192 2.71 -22.63 7.35
CA ASN A 192 1.36 -22.91 7.83
C ASN A 192 1.30 -24.13 8.76
N ASN A 193 1.97 -25.23 8.39
CA ASN A 193 1.98 -26.45 9.18
C ASN A 193 2.59 -26.22 10.57
N ARG A 194 3.75 -25.55 10.64
CA ARG A 194 4.41 -25.24 11.91
C ARG A 194 3.59 -24.26 12.75
N TYR A 195 2.99 -23.25 12.11
CA TYR A 195 2.11 -22.30 12.79
C TYR A 195 0.89 -23.01 13.40
N CYS A 196 0.21 -23.86 12.62
CA CYS A 196 -0.95 -24.61 13.10
C CYS A 196 -0.57 -25.59 14.23
N ALA A 197 0.57 -26.27 14.14
CA ALA A 197 1.05 -27.14 15.21
C ALA A 197 1.27 -26.36 16.53
N GLY A 198 1.97 -25.21 16.46
CA GLY A 198 2.16 -24.36 17.63
C GLY A 198 0.86 -23.74 18.16
N LEU A 199 -0.13 -23.45 17.29
CA LEU A 199 -1.47 -23.01 17.73
C LEU A 199 -2.20 -24.14 18.49
N MET A 200 -2.17 -25.36 17.98
CA MET A 200 -2.79 -26.52 18.65
C MET A 200 -2.23 -26.72 20.07
N GLU A 201 -0.92 -26.58 20.26
CA GLU A 201 -0.30 -26.67 21.58
C GLU A 201 -0.78 -25.54 22.50
N ARG A 202 -0.74 -24.27 22.03
CA ARG A 202 -1.14 -23.11 22.83
C ARG A 202 -2.63 -23.01 23.13
N ASN A 203 -3.48 -23.53 22.23
CA ASN A 203 -4.94 -23.48 22.35
C ASN A 203 -5.54 -24.71 23.04
N GLY A 204 -4.74 -25.60 23.63
CA GLY A 204 -5.23 -26.81 24.31
C GLY A 204 -5.93 -27.80 23.38
N GLY A 205 -5.53 -27.85 22.10
CA GLY A 205 -6.08 -28.77 21.11
C GLY A 205 -7.31 -28.26 20.35
N ASP A 206 -7.67 -26.98 20.44
CA ASP A 206 -8.82 -26.40 19.71
C ASP A 206 -8.53 -26.35 18.19
N SER A 207 -8.99 -27.38 17.50
CA SER A 207 -8.83 -27.52 16.05
C SER A 207 -9.66 -26.50 15.27
N ALA A 208 -10.84 -26.11 15.78
CA ALA A 208 -11.70 -25.14 15.10
C ALA A 208 -11.07 -23.75 15.13
N ARG A 209 -10.51 -23.33 16.26
CA ARG A 209 -9.76 -22.08 16.38
C ARG A 209 -8.52 -22.10 15.49
N THR A 210 -7.74 -23.18 15.53
CA THR A 210 -6.57 -23.36 14.69
C THR A 210 -6.90 -23.23 13.20
N THR A 211 -8.01 -23.84 12.74
CA THR A 211 -8.46 -23.71 11.35
C THR A 211 -8.83 -22.26 10.98
N ARG A 212 -9.53 -21.55 11.86
CA ARG A 212 -9.84 -20.13 11.61
C ARG A 212 -8.59 -19.25 11.47
N MET A 213 -7.57 -19.52 12.26
CA MET A 213 -6.31 -18.77 12.27
C MET A 213 -5.29 -19.25 11.22
N SER A 214 -5.53 -20.37 10.51
CA SER A 214 -4.57 -20.90 9.54
C SER A 214 -4.35 -19.97 8.36
N ILE A 215 -3.13 -20.00 7.81
CA ILE A 215 -2.76 -19.22 6.62
C ILE A 215 -3.42 -19.80 5.37
N ILE A 216 -3.50 -21.13 5.30
CA ILE A 216 -4.12 -21.85 4.18
C ILE A 216 -5.42 -22.46 4.68
N LYS A 217 -6.52 -21.98 4.14
CA LYS A 217 -7.89 -22.47 4.39
C LYS A 217 -8.79 -22.21 3.18
N ASP A 218 -9.84 -23.00 3.02
CA ASP A 218 -10.80 -22.87 1.92
C ASP A 218 -10.14 -22.81 0.53
N ASN A 219 -9.08 -23.60 0.32
CA ASN A 219 -8.24 -23.61 -0.88
C ASN A 219 -7.63 -22.25 -1.23
N GLN A 220 -7.45 -21.37 -0.24
CA GLN A 220 -6.87 -20.04 -0.41
C GLN A 220 -5.75 -19.78 0.58
N ILE A 221 -4.77 -19.00 0.16
CA ILE A 221 -3.69 -18.46 1.00
C ILE A 221 -4.11 -17.07 1.46
N HIS A 222 -4.26 -16.89 2.77
CA HIS A 222 -4.65 -15.64 3.41
C HIS A 222 -3.40 -14.79 3.69
N MET A 223 -3.14 -13.81 2.83
CA MET A 223 -1.90 -13.04 2.85
C MET A 223 -1.77 -12.19 4.13
N ALA A 224 -2.85 -11.62 4.62
CA ALA A 224 -2.83 -10.84 5.85
C ALA A 224 -2.49 -11.69 7.08
N THR A 225 -3.02 -12.93 7.17
CA THR A 225 -2.67 -13.87 8.24
C THR A 225 -1.17 -14.21 8.20
N LEU A 226 -0.61 -14.46 7.01
CA LEU A 226 0.83 -14.68 6.86
C LEU A 226 1.65 -13.48 7.33
N CYS A 227 1.23 -12.25 6.99
CA CYS A 227 1.90 -11.02 7.45
C CYS A 227 1.86 -10.88 8.97
N VAL A 228 0.68 -11.04 9.59
CA VAL A 228 0.53 -10.93 11.06
C VAL A 228 1.38 -11.95 11.78
N MET A 229 1.38 -13.19 11.29
CA MET A 229 2.12 -14.28 11.93
C MET A 229 3.64 -14.06 11.81
N ALA A 230 4.14 -13.68 10.64
CA ALA A 230 5.57 -13.57 10.36
C ALA A 230 6.21 -12.23 10.77
N SER A 231 5.42 -11.25 11.21
CA SER A 231 5.95 -9.93 11.59
C SER A 231 6.13 -9.82 13.12
N HIS A 232 7.18 -9.11 13.54
CA HIS A 232 7.38 -8.76 14.96
C HIS A 232 6.46 -7.61 15.42
N SER A 233 5.96 -6.80 14.48
CA SER A 233 5.07 -5.67 14.75
C SER A 233 4.01 -5.54 13.67
N VAL A 234 2.77 -5.31 14.09
CA VAL A 234 1.60 -5.09 13.23
C VAL A 234 0.94 -3.80 13.65
N ASN A 235 0.72 -2.86 12.72
CA ASN A 235 0.04 -1.62 13.07
C ASN A 235 -1.15 -1.29 12.17
N GLY A 236 -2.13 -0.61 12.79
CA GLY A 236 -3.13 0.14 12.07
C GLY A 236 -2.68 1.58 11.81
N VAL A 237 -3.44 2.31 11.00
CA VAL A 237 -3.07 3.64 10.48
C VAL A 237 -3.79 4.81 11.17
N SER A 238 -4.56 4.54 12.20
CA SER A 238 -5.16 5.50 13.14
C SER A 238 -5.53 4.78 14.44
N LYS A 239 -5.76 5.51 15.52
CA LYS A 239 -6.18 4.92 16.79
C LYS A 239 -7.43 4.06 16.63
N LEU A 240 -8.49 4.59 16.01
CA LEU A 240 -9.73 3.86 15.77
C LEU A 240 -9.49 2.62 14.91
N HIS A 241 -8.72 2.74 13.82
CA HIS A 241 -8.41 1.60 12.95
C HIS A 241 -7.66 0.50 13.72
N SER A 242 -6.71 0.89 14.56
CA SER A 242 -5.92 -0.05 15.36
C SER A 242 -6.79 -0.81 16.39
N GLU A 243 -7.78 -0.16 16.98
CA GLU A 243 -8.75 -0.85 17.86
C GLU A 243 -9.64 -1.81 17.05
N ILE A 244 -10.17 -1.39 15.89
CA ILE A 244 -10.97 -2.27 15.02
C ILE A 244 -10.16 -3.51 14.59
N ILE A 245 -8.88 -3.36 14.30
CA ILE A 245 -8.00 -4.50 13.98
C ILE A 245 -7.97 -5.51 15.13
N LYS A 246 -7.83 -5.06 16.37
CA LYS A 246 -7.78 -5.91 17.56
C LYS A 246 -9.14 -6.53 17.90
N ASP A 247 -10.21 -5.75 17.74
CA ASP A 247 -11.55 -6.16 18.17
C ASP A 247 -12.25 -7.08 17.16
N SER A 248 -11.88 -7.00 15.86
CA SER A 248 -12.59 -7.74 14.82
C SER A 248 -11.68 -8.36 13.75
N VAL A 249 -10.84 -7.57 13.05
CA VAL A 249 -10.15 -8.04 11.83
C VAL A 249 -9.16 -9.15 12.11
N PHE A 250 -8.34 -8.99 13.17
CA PHE A 250 -7.33 -9.95 13.65
C PHE A 250 -7.53 -10.25 15.13
N HIS A 251 -8.77 -10.39 15.56
CA HIS A 251 -9.11 -10.60 16.97
C HIS A 251 -8.43 -11.84 17.56
N GLU A 252 -8.50 -12.96 16.86
CA GLU A 252 -7.90 -14.23 17.31
C GLU A 252 -6.37 -14.12 17.39
N GLU A 253 -5.74 -13.49 16.40
CA GLU A 253 -4.30 -13.26 16.35
C GLU A 253 -3.87 -12.26 17.44
N TYR A 254 -4.71 -11.24 17.73
CA TYR A 254 -4.47 -10.32 18.83
C TYR A 254 -4.51 -11.01 20.18
N LEU A 255 -5.45 -11.93 20.41
CA LEU A 255 -5.52 -12.71 21.64
C LEU A 255 -4.32 -13.65 21.83
N ASP A 256 -3.77 -14.20 20.72
CA ASP A 256 -2.59 -15.06 20.73
C ASP A 256 -1.30 -14.27 20.97
N THR A 257 -1.16 -13.09 20.37
CA THR A 257 0.07 -12.29 20.40
C THR A 257 -0.20 -10.78 20.55
N PRO A 258 -0.76 -10.30 21.68
CA PRO A 258 -1.23 -8.92 21.83
C PRO A 258 -0.12 -7.88 21.71
N ASN A 259 1.10 -8.22 22.11
CA ASN A 259 2.24 -7.29 22.11
C ASN A 259 2.71 -6.86 20.72
N LYS A 260 2.34 -7.59 19.65
CA LYS A 260 2.64 -7.23 18.27
C LYS A 260 1.84 -6.03 17.77
N PHE A 261 0.62 -5.82 18.30
CA PHE A 261 -0.33 -4.87 17.74
C PHE A 261 -0.09 -3.45 18.26
N LYS A 262 0.19 -2.54 17.33
CA LYS A 262 0.56 -1.14 17.59
C LYS A 262 -0.38 -0.19 16.83
N ASN A 263 -0.26 1.09 17.15
CA ASN A 263 -0.86 2.16 16.36
C ASN A 263 0.23 3.10 15.85
N VAL A 264 0.20 3.37 14.54
CA VAL A 264 0.99 4.45 13.93
C VAL A 264 0.04 5.25 13.05
N THR A 265 -0.43 6.39 13.56
CA THR A 265 -1.33 7.26 12.82
C THR A 265 -0.64 7.83 11.58
N ASN A 266 -1.34 7.83 10.45
CA ASN A 266 -0.83 8.43 9.23
C ASN A 266 -0.45 9.90 9.44
N GLY A 267 0.69 10.29 8.86
CA GLY A 267 1.09 11.68 8.80
C GLY A 267 0.56 12.39 7.56
N ILE A 268 0.84 13.68 7.47
CA ILE A 268 0.56 14.51 6.30
C ILE A 268 1.85 15.18 5.81
N ALA A 269 2.07 15.22 4.51
CA ALA A 269 3.15 15.98 3.90
C ALA A 269 2.79 17.48 3.88
N TYR A 270 2.87 18.15 5.03
CA TYR A 270 2.41 19.53 5.18
C TYR A 270 3.20 20.54 4.33
N ARG A 271 4.46 20.28 4.00
CA ARG A 271 5.19 21.12 3.03
C ARG A 271 4.55 21.09 1.65
N ARG A 272 4.05 19.95 1.18
CA ARG A 272 3.33 19.85 -0.09
C ARG A 272 1.90 20.39 0.02
N TRP A 273 1.15 19.91 1.01
CA TRP A 273 -0.30 20.13 1.09
C TRP A 273 -0.71 21.39 1.86
N LEU A 274 0.24 22.11 2.49
CA LEU A 274 0.04 23.40 3.11
C LEU A 274 0.94 24.44 2.42
N TYR A 275 2.26 24.33 2.61
CA TYR A 275 3.23 25.35 2.14
C TYR A 275 3.15 25.59 0.63
N GLN A 276 3.21 24.55 -0.19
CA GLN A 276 3.20 24.71 -1.66
C GLN A 276 1.79 24.94 -2.21
N SER A 277 0.78 24.30 -1.63
CA SER A 277 -0.58 24.33 -2.19
C SER A 277 -1.37 25.58 -1.80
N ASN A 278 -1.02 26.24 -0.69
CA ASN A 278 -1.72 27.41 -0.17
C ASN A 278 -0.77 28.57 0.20
N PRO A 279 -0.22 29.28 -0.79
CA PRO A 279 0.76 30.36 -0.55
C PRO A 279 0.25 31.47 0.35
N GLY A 280 -1.03 31.87 0.23
CA GLY A 280 -1.63 32.89 1.07
C GLY A 280 -1.66 32.50 2.55
N LEU A 281 -2.08 31.26 2.85
CA LEU A 281 -2.05 30.74 4.22
C LEU A 281 -0.60 30.60 4.72
N THR A 282 0.30 30.16 3.89
CA THR A 282 1.73 30.05 4.23
C THR A 282 2.32 31.38 4.64
N GLN A 283 2.00 32.47 3.90
CA GLN A 283 2.49 33.80 4.24
C GLN A 283 1.95 34.26 5.59
N LEU A 284 0.65 34.08 5.84
CA LEU A 284 0.05 34.38 7.14
C LEU A 284 0.74 33.62 8.30
N LEU A 285 1.03 32.33 8.11
CA LEU A 285 1.75 31.54 9.10
C LEU A 285 3.15 32.10 9.37
N ARG A 286 3.90 32.41 8.33
CA ARG A 286 5.24 33.01 8.45
C ARG A 286 5.22 34.30 9.25
N ASP A 287 4.24 35.17 8.95
CA ASP A 287 4.11 36.46 9.59
C ASP A 287 3.77 36.34 11.09
N LYS A 288 3.05 35.28 11.48
CA LYS A 288 2.55 35.10 12.85
C LYS A 288 3.43 34.19 13.70
N ILE A 289 3.98 33.11 13.15
CA ILE A 289 4.71 32.07 13.91
C ILE A 289 6.11 31.77 13.37
N GLY A 290 6.55 32.46 12.29
CA GLY A 290 7.86 32.23 11.66
C GLY A 290 7.90 30.98 10.80
N ASP A 291 9.10 30.59 10.34
CA ASP A 291 9.33 29.50 9.38
C ASP A 291 9.59 28.11 10.03
N GLY A 292 9.60 28.02 11.37
CA GLY A 292 9.93 26.80 12.09
C GLY A 292 9.03 25.60 11.73
N PHE A 293 7.76 25.86 11.46
CA PHE A 293 6.80 24.81 11.06
C PHE A 293 7.18 24.09 9.75
N LEU A 294 8.04 24.66 8.91
CA LEU A 294 8.52 24.00 7.69
C LEU A 294 9.42 22.77 7.99
N LYS A 295 10.06 22.78 9.14
CA LYS A 295 10.89 21.66 9.64
C LYS A 295 10.16 20.80 10.67
N ASP A 296 9.45 21.46 11.58
CA ASP A 296 8.70 20.83 12.66
C ASP A 296 7.22 21.27 12.62
N GLY A 297 6.36 20.38 12.15
CA GLY A 297 4.91 20.64 12.06
C GLY A 297 4.24 20.92 13.39
N SER A 298 4.82 20.53 14.52
CA SER A 298 4.28 20.82 15.87
C SER A 298 4.28 22.31 16.19
N GLU A 299 5.12 23.10 15.53
CA GLU A 299 5.17 24.55 15.63
C GLU A 299 3.87 25.25 15.22
N LEU A 300 3.02 24.58 14.40
CA LEU A 300 1.69 25.09 14.05
C LEU A 300 0.79 25.34 15.27
N LYS A 301 1.06 24.67 16.40
CA LYS A 301 0.37 24.93 17.68
C LYS A 301 0.51 26.37 18.16
N LYS A 302 1.56 27.08 17.75
CA LYS A 302 1.76 28.49 18.08
C LYS A 302 0.63 29.39 17.56
N LEU A 303 -0.19 28.90 16.61
CA LEU A 303 -1.39 29.61 16.14
C LEU A 303 -2.51 29.68 17.17
N ASP A 304 -2.55 28.80 18.15
CA ASP A 304 -3.62 28.76 19.15
C ASP A 304 -3.80 30.10 19.89
N VAL A 305 -2.72 30.86 20.06
CA VAL A 305 -2.79 32.19 20.70
C VAL A 305 -3.55 33.25 19.87
N PHE A 306 -3.78 32.98 18.57
CA PHE A 306 -4.52 33.85 17.65
C PHE A 306 -5.95 33.36 17.40
N ALA A 307 -6.46 32.38 18.14
CA ALA A 307 -7.77 31.77 17.90
C ALA A 307 -8.91 32.80 17.94
N ASP A 308 -8.80 33.83 18.81
CA ASP A 308 -9.79 34.89 18.99
C ASP A 308 -9.35 36.23 18.37
N ASP A 309 -8.21 36.28 17.67
CA ASP A 309 -7.73 37.50 16.99
C ASP A 309 -8.56 37.77 15.74
N LYS A 310 -9.44 38.79 15.83
CA LYS A 310 -10.35 39.15 14.73
C LYS A 310 -9.63 39.51 13.43
N ALA A 311 -8.43 40.12 13.51
CA ALA A 311 -7.67 40.49 12.31
C ALA A 311 -7.10 39.24 11.63
N VAL A 312 -6.64 38.28 12.40
CA VAL A 312 -6.16 36.98 11.86
C VAL A 312 -7.31 36.17 11.26
N LEU A 313 -8.47 36.15 11.93
CA LEU A 313 -9.67 35.47 11.42
C LEU A 313 -10.16 36.09 10.11
N GLU A 314 -10.12 37.41 9.97
CA GLU A 314 -10.49 38.08 8.74
C GLU A 314 -9.50 37.77 7.60
N GLN A 315 -8.21 37.77 7.88
CA GLN A 315 -7.19 37.34 6.90
C GLN A 315 -7.41 35.89 6.44
N LEU A 316 -7.74 34.98 7.35
CA LEU A 316 -8.08 33.61 7.00
C LEU A 316 -9.28 33.48 6.08
N ARG A 317 -10.36 34.28 6.36
CA ARG A 317 -11.55 34.36 5.50
C ARG A 317 -11.20 34.84 4.11
N LYS A 318 -10.42 35.93 4.02
CA LYS A 318 -9.95 36.48 2.75
C LYS A 318 -9.15 35.47 1.93
N ILE A 319 -8.15 34.82 2.53
CA ILE A 319 -7.34 33.77 1.88
C ILE A 319 -8.22 32.65 1.34
N LYS A 320 -9.19 32.20 2.15
CA LYS A 320 -10.12 31.15 1.74
C LYS A 320 -11.00 31.58 0.56
N LYS A 321 -11.50 32.82 0.57
CA LYS A 321 -12.30 33.40 -0.52
C LYS A 321 -11.47 33.47 -1.82
N GLU A 322 -10.27 34.03 -1.76
CA GLU A 322 -9.36 34.10 -2.91
C GLU A 322 -9.04 32.71 -3.50
N ASN A 323 -8.85 31.69 -2.66
CA ASN A 323 -8.65 30.32 -3.12
C ASN A 323 -9.88 29.75 -3.83
N LYS A 324 -11.10 30.02 -3.32
CA LYS A 324 -12.36 29.62 -3.96
C LYS A 324 -12.53 30.31 -5.32
N GLU A 325 -12.26 31.58 -5.40
CA GLU A 325 -12.36 32.38 -6.64
C GLU A 325 -11.36 31.87 -7.70
N ARG A 326 -10.13 31.58 -7.28
CA ARG A 326 -9.11 30.96 -8.16
C ARG A 326 -9.57 29.62 -8.70
N PHE A 327 -10.14 28.78 -7.84
CA PHE A 327 -10.69 27.48 -8.25
C PHE A 327 -11.92 27.66 -9.17
N ALA A 328 -12.84 28.55 -8.86
CA ALA A 328 -13.99 28.86 -9.71
C ALA A 328 -13.58 29.34 -11.12
N LYS A 329 -12.55 30.18 -11.22
CA LYS A 329 -11.99 30.61 -12.51
C LYS A 329 -11.41 29.40 -13.29
N PHE A 330 -10.73 28.49 -12.61
CA PHE A 330 -10.20 27.25 -13.22
C PHE A 330 -11.34 26.37 -13.75
N VAL A 331 -12.37 26.12 -12.94
CA VAL A 331 -13.54 25.30 -13.34
C VAL A 331 -14.25 25.94 -14.53
N LYS A 332 -14.52 27.24 -14.48
CA LYS A 332 -15.15 27.96 -15.60
C LYS A 332 -14.36 27.81 -16.90
N LYS A 333 -13.02 27.93 -16.83
CA LYS A 333 -12.15 27.76 -18.00
C LYS A 333 -12.18 26.32 -18.56
N LYS A 334 -12.31 25.30 -17.69
CA LYS A 334 -12.23 23.89 -18.09
C LYS A 334 -13.57 23.30 -18.53
N SER A 335 -14.67 23.69 -17.90
CA SER A 335 -15.99 23.07 -18.07
C SER A 335 -17.13 24.05 -18.40
N GLY A 336 -16.86 25.35 -18.36
CA GLY A 336 -17.91 26.39 -18.54
C GLY A 336 -18.79 26.62 -17.32
N LEU A 337 -18.67 25.80 -16.27
CA LEU A 337 -19.50 25.92 -15.07
C LEU A 337 -19.12 27.13 -14.23
N ILE A 338 -20.13 27.82 -13.71
CA ILE A 338 -19.99 28.95 -12.81
C ILE A 338 -20.27 28.46 -11.40
N LEU A 339 -19.30 28.61 -10.49
CA LEU A 339 -19.44 28.23 -9.09
C LEU A 339 -19.76 29.48 -8.24
N ASP A 340 -20.70 29.31 -7.31
CA ASP A 340 -20.93 30.31 -6.25
C ASP A 340 -19.81 30.21 -5.20
N THR A 341 -18.93 31.17 -5.15
CA THR A 341 -17.81 31.23 -4.22
C THR A 341 -18.18 31.60 -2.79
N ASP A 342 -19.44 32.02 -2.54
CA ASP A 342 -19.97 32.26 -1.19
C ASP A 342 -20.58 30.99 -0.58
N SER A 343 -20.94 29.99 -1.39
CA SER A 343 -21.42 28.71 -0.92
C SER A 343 -20.35 27.92 -0.15
N VAL A 344 -20.76 26.97 0.69
CA VAL A 344 -19.85 25.99 1.31
C VAL A 344 -19.38 25.00 0.23
N PHE A 345 -18.06 24.88 0.06
CA PHE A 345 -17.50 23.86 -0.83
C PHE A 345 -17.38 22.53 -0.06
N ASP A 346 -18.28 21.62 -0.39
CA ASP A 346 -18.29 20.23 0.14
C ASP A 346 -17.54 19.34 -0.86
N ALA A 347 -16.32 18.95 -0.51
CA ALA A 347 -15.41 18.27 -1.41
C ALA A 347 -15.09 16.86 -0.96
N GLN A 348 -15.49 15.86 -1.76
CA GLN A 348 -15.12 14.46 -1.57
C GLN A 348 -14.10 14.04 -2.63
N VAL A 349 -12.80 14.21 -2.30
CA VAL A 349 -11.67 13.91 -3.18
C VAL A 349 -11.02 12.59 -2.74
N LYS A 350 -11.52 11.48 -3.28
CA LYS A 350 -11.11 10.11 -2.92
C LYS A 350 -11.27 9.18 -4.12
N ARG A 351 -10.47 8.10 -4.22
CA ARG A 351 -10.77 7.02 -5.16
C ARG A 351 -12.18 6.50 -4.92
N LEU A 352 -12.90 6.18 -6.00
CA LEU A 352 -14.21 5.55 -5.88
C LEU A 352 -14.07 4.14 -5.31
N HIS A 353 -14.82 3.90 -4.24
CA HIS A 353 -14.91 2.62 -3.57
C HIS A 353 -16.17 2.57 -2.72
N GLU A 354 -16.82 1.41 -2.62
CA GLU A 354 -18.07 1.25 -1.86
C GLU A 354 -17.90 1.72 -0.41
N TYR A 355 -16.81 1.34 0.28
CA TYR A 355 -16.57 1.72 1.68
C TYR A 355 -16.28 3.20 1.90
N LYS A 356 -15.96 3.96 0.84
CA LYS A 356 -15.77 5.42 0.92
C LYS A 356 -17.09 6.20 0.81
N ARG A 357 -18.19 5.49 0.52
CA ARG A 357 -19.57 5.99 0.62
C ARG A 357 -19.89 7.19 -0.29
N GLN A 358 -19.27 7.28 -1.48
CA GLN A 358 -19.65 8.33 -2.44
C GLN A 358 -21.12 8.20 -2.86
N HIS A 359 -21.61 6.97 -3.04
CA HIS A 359 -23.01 6.73 -3.36
C HIS A 359 -23.95 7.25 -2.25
N LEU A 360 -23.64 6.97 -0.98
CA LEU A 360 -24.43 7.49 0.14
C LEU A 360 -24.43 9.03 0.18
N ASN A 361 -23.27 9.67 -0.14
CA ASN A 361 -23.19 11.12 -0.24
C ASN A 361 -24.04 11.67 -1.41
N ALA A 362 -24.06 11.00 -2.56
CA ALA A 362 -24.94 11.37 -3.67
C ALA A 362 -26.43 11.27 -3.27
N MET A 363 -26.83 10.21 -2.57
CA MET A 363 -28.20 10.08 -2.05
C MET A 363 -28.53 11.19 -1.03
N HIS A 364 -27.59 11.56 -0.17
CA HIS A 364 -27.76 12.69 0.75
C HIS A 364 -27.99 14.00 0.01
N ILE A 365 -27.24 14.25 -1.08
CA ILE A 365 -27.43 15.45 -1.93
C ILE A 365 -28.83 15.45 -2.56
N LEU A 366 -29.27 14.31 -3.10
CA LEU A 366 -30.62 14.15 -3.66
C LEU A 366 -31.72 14.40 -2.61
N ALA A 367 -31.53 13.89 -1.39
CA ALA A 367 -32.47 14.13 -0.30
C ALA A 367 -32.56 15.61 0.06
N GLN A 368 -31.44 16.34 0.11
CA GLN A 368 -31.41 17.78 0.33
C GLN A 368 -32.09 18.55 -0.83
N TYR A 369 -31.82 18.13 -2.07
CA TYR A 369 -32.45 18.72 -3.25
C TYR A 369 -33.99 18.56 -3.21
N ASN A 370 -34.48 17.36 -2.91
CA ASN A 370 -35.92 17.12 -2.79
C ASN A 370 -36.57 17.94 -1.66
N ALA A 371 -35.90 18.03 -0.51
CA ALA A 371 -36.38 18.86 0.60
C ALA A 371 -36.49 20.35 0.22
N LEU A 372 -35.57 20.86 -0.58
CA LEU A 372 -35.61 22.23 -1.10
C LEU A 372 -36.74 22.41 -2.15
N LEU A 373 -37.06 21.38 -2.95
CA LEU A 373 -38.18 21.43 -3.87
C LEU A 373 -39.55 21.43 -3.13
N GLU A 374 -39.64 20.66 -2.03
CA GLU A 374 -40.85 20.58 -1.20
C GLU A 374 -41.03 21.84 -0.33
N ASN A 375 -39.94 22.44 0.13
CA ASN A 375 -39.98 23.66 0.94
C ASN A 375 -38.89 24.64 0.48
N PRO A 376 -39.16 25.44 -0.58
CA PRO A 376 -38.17 26.37 -1.15
C PRO A 376 -37.69 27.46 -0.18
N ASP A 377 -38.48 27.80 0.81
CA ASP A 377 -38.22 28.86 1.80
C ASP A 377 -37.48 28.33 3.06
N MET A 378 -37.10 27.06 3.08
CA MET A 378 -36.37 26.50 4.22
C MET A 378 -34.99 27.20 4.40
N ASP A 379 -34.57 27.38 5.65
CA ASP A 379 -33.25 27.87 5.97
C ASP A 379 -32.18 26.86 5.54
N PHE A 380 -31.48 27.16 4.45
CA PHE A 380 -30.48 26.29 3.86
C PHE A 380 -29.21 27.06 3.49
N THR A 381 -28.09 26.66 4.07
CA THR A 381 -26.80 27.21 3.68
C THR A 381 -26.39 26.72 2.28
N PRO A 382 -26.19 27.61 1.29
CA PRO A 382 -25.80 27.22 -0.07
C PRO A 382 -24.54 26.35 -0.08
N LYS A 383 -24.55 25.26 -0.86
CA LYS A 383 -23.44 24.33 -0.98
C LYS A 383 -23.06 24.09 -2.44
N THR A 384 -21.78 23.96 -2.68
CA THR A 384 -21.23 23.46 -3.94
C THR A 384 -20.57 22.10 -3.69
N TYR A 385 -21.11 21.03 -4.26
CA TYR A 385 -20.61 19.69 -4.10
C TYR A 385 -19.55 19.38 -5.16
N ILE A 386 -18.39 18.89 -4.72
CA ILE A 386 -17.23 18.63 -5.58
C ILE A 386 -16.78 17.20 -5.40
N PHE A 387 -16.91 16.39 -6.44
CA PHE A 387 -16.37 15.02 -6.48
C PHE A 387 -15.15 14.98 -7.38
N ALA A 388 -14.04 14.42 -6.88
CA ALA A 388 -12.88 14.10 -7.69
C ALA A 388 -12.43 12.68 -7.36
N ALA A 389 -12.59 11.78 -8.33
CA ALA A 389 -12.40 10.35 -8.12
C ALA A 389 -11.95 9.65 -9.39
N LYS A 390 -11.43 8.42 -9.21
CA LYS A 390 -11.26 7.43 -10.26
C LYS A 390 -11.57 6.05 -9.71
N ALA A 391 -12.12 5.16 -10.56
CA ALA A 391 -12.31 3.76 -10.24
C ALA A 391 -11.15 2.91 -10.78
N ALA A 392 -10.89 1.77 -10.13
CA ALA A 392 -9.99 0.75 -10.69
C ALA A 392 -10.60 0.18 -12.00
N PRO A 393 -9.77 -0.28 -12.97
CA PRO A 393 -10.25 -0.73 -14.27
C PRO A 393 -11.31 -1.83 -14.22
N GLY A 394 -11.16 -2.81 -13.33
CA GLY A 394 -12.09 -3.93 -13.17
C GLY A 394 -13.22 -3.70 -12.17
N TYR A 395 -13.28 -2.55 -11.49
CA TYR A 395 -14.26 -2.30 -10.43
C TYR A 395 -15.58 -1.76 -11.01
N TYR A 396 -16.42 -2.68 -11.49
CA TYR A 396 -17.67 -2.36 -12.18
C TYR A 396 -18.61 -1.48 -11.33
N LEU A 397 -18.86 -1.87 -10.07
CA LEU A 397 -19.76 -1.13 -9.17
C LEU A 397 -19.28 0.30 -8.91
N ALA A 398 -17.98 0.48 -8.70
CA ALA A 398 -17.41 1.83 -8.55
C ALA A 398 -17.59 2.68 -9.81
N LYS A 399 -17.53 2.09 -11.00
CA LYS A 399 -17.81 2.80 -12.26
C LYS A 399 -19.27 3.16 -12.42
N GLN A 400 -20.19 2.34 -11.91
CA GLN A 400 -21.62 2.67 -11.93
C GLN A 400 -21.99 3.83 -10.99
N ILE A 401 -21.22 4.04 -9.92
CA ILE A 401 -21.45 5.15 -8.99
C ILE A 401 -21.12 6.52 -9.63
N ILE A 402 -20.19 6.55 -10.61
CA ILE A 402 -19.87 7.77 -11.37
C ILE A 402 -21.07 8.22 -12.21
#